data_e6d123c7b9dbc4ec134a70748e27e035
#
_entry.id   e6d123c7b9dbc4ec134a70748e27e035
#
_cell.length_a   1.000
_cell.length_b   1.000
_cell.length_c   1.000
_cell.angle_alpha   90.00
_cell.angle_beta   90.00
_cell.angle_gamma   90.00
#
_symmetry.space_group_name_H-M   'P 1'
#
loop_
_entity.id
_entity.type
_entity.pdbx_description
1 polymer ?
#
loop_
_entity_poly.entity_id
_entity_poly.type
_entity_poly.pdbx_seq_one_letter_code
_entity_poly.pdbx_strand_id
1 'polypeptide(L)'
;GVQTCALRSNVAYQCAKVADPQARRKLRDWIVDLEYCHHAIPVPDLSLFLDVPFGFTKRKLEEVREGDDREYLQGKRDIHESSLILQQRVREVYLEQEALDDRFRVIDCSAPDGSMLDPDSIFERIARQVDRMLPLPEGKR
;
A
#
# COMPACT_ATOMS: atom_id res chain seq x y z
N GLY A 1 2.85 -5.17 19.08
CA GLY A 1 2.50 -6.22 18.12
C GLY A 1 2.39 -5.66 16.71
N VAL A 2 2.83 -6.42 15.71
CA VAL A 2 2.64 -6.06 14.29
C VAL A 2 1.18 -6.34 13.95
N GLN A 3 0.45 -5.30 13.58
CA GLN A 3 -0.94 -5.41 13.16
C GLN A 3 -1.06 -4.94 11.70
N THR A 4 -1.77 -5.70 10.87
CA THR A 4 -2.15 -5.21 9.53
C THR A 4 -3.07 -4.01 9.69
N CYS A 5 -2.66 -2.85 9.19
CA CYS A 5 -3.46 -1.64 9.31
C CYS A 5 -4.59 -1.63 8.27
N ALA A 6 -5.71 -2.23 8.61
CA ALA A 6 -6.91 -2.25 7.76
C ALA A 6 -7.38 -0.82 7.39
N LEU A 7 -7.17 0.16 8.27
CA LEU A 7 -7.50 1.56 8.04
C LEU A 7 -6.80 2.12 6.79
N ARG A 8 -5.48 1.90 6.66
CA ARG A 8 -4.73 2.44 5.51
C ARG A 8 -5.21 1.86 4.20
N SER A 9 -5.54 0.57 4.20
CA SER A 9 -6.14 -0.08 3.04
C SER A 9 -7.55 0.45 2.77
N ASN A 10 -8.37 0.65 3.80
CA ASN A 10 -9.70 1.23 3.65
C ASN A 10 -9.62 2.62 3.01
N VAL A 11 -8.77 3.51 3.54
CA VAL A 11 -8.51 4.84 2.95
C VAL A 11 -8.10 4.70 1.48
N ALA A 12 -7.11 3.86 1.16
CA ALA A 12 -6.57 3.73 -0.18
C ALA A 12 -7.65 3.26 -1.18
N TYR A 13 -8.38 2.20 -0.85
CA TYR A 13 -9.39 1.63 -1.75
C TYR A 13 -10.65 2.49 -1.89
N GLN A 14 -11.09 3.18 -0.84
CA GLN A 14 -12.26 4.06 -0.94
C GLN A 14 -11.91 5.37 -1.68
N CYS A 15 -10.78 5.97 -1.34
CA CYS A 15 -10.33 7.20 -1.98
C CYS A 15 -9.97 7.03 -3.45
N ALA A 16 -9.45 5.86 -3.87
CA ALA A 16 -9.17 5.56 -5.27
C ALA A 16 -10.41 5.62 -6.19
N LYS A 17 -11.61 5.49 -5.63
CA LYS A 17 -12.89 5.58 -6.37
C LYS A 17 -13.34 7.03 -6.60
N VAL A 18 -12.73 7.99 -5.90
CA VAL A 18 -13.11 9.41 -5.96
C VAL A 18 -12.14 10.16 -6.86
N ALA A 19 -12.63 10.67 -7.99
CA ALA A 19 -11.81 11.36 -8.97
C ALA A 19 -11.40 12.78 -8.53
N ASP A 20 -12.32 13.51 -7.89
CA ASP A 20 -12.06 14.88 -7.43
C ASP A 20 -11.10 14.89 -6.24
N PRO A 21 -9.94 15.58 -6.33
CA PRO A 21 -8.94 15.60 -5.27
C PRO A 21 -9.45 16.20 -3.95
N GLN A 22 -10.32 17.19 -4.02
CA GLN A 22 -10.87 17.83 -2.83
C GLN A 22 -11.87 16.92 -2.10
N ALA A 23 -12.76 16.25 -2.84
CA ALA A 23 -13.67 15.26 -2.29
C ALA A 23 -12.92 14.06 -1.71
N ARG A 24 -11.82 13.63 -2.37
CA ARG A 24 -10.95 12.55 -1.91
C ARG A 24 -10.30 12.89 -0.56
N ARG A 25 -9.79 14.10 -0.38
CA ARG A 25 -9.23 14.55 0.91
C ARG A 25 -10.28 14.55 2.01
N LYS A 26 -11.47 15.07 1.75
CA LYS A 26 -12.58 15.06 2.71
C LYS A 26 -12.98 13.65 3.11
N LEU A 27 -13.04 12.71 2.15
CA LEU A 27 -13.34 11.31 2.43
C LEU A 27 -12.24 10.66 3.28
N ARG A 28 -10.96 10.91 2.95
CA ARG A 28 -9.82 10.44 3.74
C ARG A 28 -9.92 10.93 5.19
N ASP A 29 -10.08 12.23 5.37
CA ASP A 29 -10.12 12.84 6.70
C ASP A 29 -11.31 12.31 7.51
N TRP A 30 -12.45 12.12 6.87
CA TRP A 30 -13.61 11.50 7.51
C TRP A 30 -13.36 10.04 7.93
N ILE A 31 -12.72 9.22 7.08
CA ILE A 31 -12.40 7.82 7.45
C ILE A 31 -11.41 7.81 8.62
N VAL A 32 -10.38 8.67 8.59
CA VAL A 32 -9.38 8.76 9.66
C VAL A 32 -10.00 9.17 10.98
N ASP A 33 -10.88 10.18 10.98
CA ASP A 33 -11.61 10.65 12.16
C ASP A 33 -12.55 9.55 12.70
N LEU A 34 -13.29 8.89 11.83
CA LEU A 34 -14.18 7.79 12.19
C LEU A 34 -13.44 6.68 12.93
N GLU A 35 -12.30 6.26 12.42
CA GLU A 35 -11.55 5.13 12.97
C GLU A 35 -10.78 5.50 14.24
N TYR A 36 -10.10 6.64 14.25
CA TYR A 36 -9.27 7.02 15.40
C TYR A 36 -10.05 7.72 16.51
N CYS A 37 -11.00 8.61 16.18
CA CYS A 37 -11.71 9.37 17.17
C CYS A 37 -13.01 8.67 17.60
N HIS A 38 -13.79 8.13 16.65
CA HIS A 38 -15.09 7.53 16.96
C HIS A 38 -14.96 6.05 17.40
N HIS A 39 -14.20 5.24 16.66
CA HIS A 39 -13.96 3.85 17.00
C HIS A 39 -12.79 3.66 17.99
N ALA A 40 -12.06 4.71 18.31
CA ALA A 40 -10.92 4.72 19.23
C ALA A 40 -9.85 3.65 18.90
N ILE A 41 -9.65 3.38 17.60
CA ILE A 41 -8.60 2.46 17.16
C ILE A 41 -7.23 3.08 17.49
N PRO A 42 -6.30 2.34 18.10
CA PRO A 42 -4.97 2.86 18.38
C PRO A 42 -4.26 3.36 17.13
N VAL A 43 -3.73 4.58 17.20
CA VAL A 43 -2.92 5.15 16.11
C VAL A 43 -1.59 4.40 16.04
N PRO A 44 -1.18 3.86 14.88
CA PRO A 44 0.09 3.18 14.76
C PRO A 44 1.26 4.16 14.89
N ASP A 45 2.36 3.72 15.49
CA ASP A 45 3.60 4.49 15.57
C ASP A 45 4.26 4.63 14.20
N LEU A 46 4.15 3.60 13.36
CA LEU A 46 4.67 3.55 12.00
C LEU A 46 3.78 2.67 11.11
N SER A 47 3.44 3.18 9.93
CA SER A 47 2.81 2.42 8.86
C SER A 47 3.75 2.36 7.67
N LEU A 48 3.99 1.16 7.13
CA LEU A 48 4.85 0.95 5.97
C LEU A 48 4.00 0.51 4.78
N PHE A 49 4.23 1.12 3.64
CA PHE A 49 3.71 0.69 2.35
C PHE A 49 4.87 0.21 1.48
N LEU A 50 4.80 -1.03 1.05
CA LEU A 50 5.78 -1.60 0.11
C LEU A 50 5.34 -1.28 -1.31
N ASP A 51 6.02 -0.31 -1.92
CA ASP A 51 5.74 0.11 -3.29
C ASP A 51 6.45 -0.83 -4.27
N VAL A 52 5.72 -1.85 -4.69
CA VAL A 52 6.18 -2.89 -5.61
C VAL A 52 6.09 -2.38 -7.06
N PRO A 53 7.10 -2.64 -7.92
CA PRO A 53 7.05 -2.25 -9.32
C PRO A 53 5.78 -2.75 -10.01
N PHE A 54 5.06 -1.86 -10.68
CA PHE A 54 3.78 -2.19 -11.31
C PHE A 54 3.87 -3.32 -12.33
N GLY A 55 5.00 -3.41 -13.06
CA GLY A 55 5.27 -4.52 -13.97
C GLY A 55 5.34 -5.89 -13.30
N PHE A 56 5.82 -5.94 -12.05
CA PHE A 56 5.81 -7.17 -11.24
C PHE A 56 4.38 -7.54 -10.84
N THR A 57 3.61 -6.59 -10.33
CA THR A 57 2.20 -6.80 -9.96
C THR A 57 1.37 -7.26 -11.14
N LYS A 58 1.55 -6.64 -12.32
CA LYS A 58 0.86 -7.02 -13.55
C LYS A 58 1.17 -8.47 -13.94
N ARG A 59 2.45 -8.85 -13.98
CA ARG A 59 2.86 -10.24 -14.29
C ARG A 59 2.27 -11.25 -13.32
N LYS A 60 2.31 -10.96 -12.01
CA LYS A 60 1.71 -11.86 -11.00
C LYS A 60 0.21 -12.03 -11.15
N LEU A 61 -0.50 -10.98 -11.49
CA LEU A 61 -1.94 -11.06 -11.80
C LEU A 61 -2.21 -11.86 -13.08
N GLU A 62 -1.30 -11.87 -14.04
CA GLU A 62 -1.37 -12.67 -15.27
C GLU A 62 -1.02 -14.15 -15.00
N GLU A 63 0.02 -14.44 -14.21
CA GLU A 63 0.45 -15.80 -13.84
C GLU A 63 -0.62 -16.59 -13.04
N VAL A 64 -1.31 -15.95 -12.11
CA VAL A 64 -2.40 -16.56 -11.31
C VAL A 64 -3.54 -17.08 -12.19
N ARG A 65 -3.60 -16.70 -13.46
CA ARG A 65 -4.66 -17.06 -14.41
C ARG A 65 -4.34 -18.24 -15.31
N GLU A 66 -3.09 -18.61 -15.45
CA GLU A 66 -2.71 -19.77 -16.25
C GLU A 66 -2.96 -21.10 -15.51
N GLY A 67 -3.22 -21.04 -14.21
CA GLY A 67 -3.54 -22.18 -13.35
C GLY A 67 -4.99 -22.25 -12.92
N ASP A 68 -5.85 -22.93 -13.64
CA ASP A 68 -7.26 -23.27 -13.42
C ASP A 68 -8.32 -22.29 -13.98
N ASP A 69 -9.22 -22.83 -14.81
CA ASP A 69 -10.48 -22.30 -15.35
C ASP A 69 -10.42 -21.45 -16.62
N ARG A 70 -10.23 -22.10 -17.77
CA ARG A 70 -10.33 -21.49 -19.12
C ARG A 70 -11.75 -21.30 -19.67
N GLU A 71 -12.77 -21.93 -19.14
CA GLU A 71 -14.11 -21.96 -19.78
C GLU A 71 -15.07 -20.81 -19.41
N TYR A 72 -14.75 -19.98 -18.40
CA TYR A 72 -15.66 -18.91 -17.92
C TYR A 72 -15.27 -17.50 -18.38
N LEU A 73 -14.38 -17.33 -19.38
CA LEU A 73 -13.61 -16.11 -19.60
C LEU A 73 -14.09 -15.16 -20.70
N GLN A 74 -15.25 -15.36 -21.33
CA GLN A 74 -15.69 -14.48 -22.44
C GLN A 74 -16.18 -13.07 -22.04
N GLY A 75 -16.26 -12.73 -20.75
CA GLY A 75 -16.62 -11.38 -20.27
C GLY A 75 -15.55 -10.67 -19.43
N LYS A 76 -14.38 -11.29 -19.22
CA LYS A 76 -13.41 -10.88 -18.17
C LYS A 76 -12.29 -9.93 -18.61
N ARG A 77 -12.15 -9.56 -19.88
CA ARG A 77 -11.15 -8.57 -20.31
C ARG A 77 -11.40 -7.20 -19.70
N ASP A 78 -12.66 -6.80 -19.69
CA ASP A 78 -13.09 -5.48 -19.18
C ASP A 78 -12.94 -5.35 -17.66
N ILE A 79 -13.24 -6.43 -16.93
CA ILE A 79 -13.05 -6.50 -15.46
C ILE A 79 -11.58 -6.38 -15.06
N HIS A 80 -10.67 -6.76 -15.97
CA HIS A 80 -9.24 -6.74 -15.72
C HIS A 80 -8.60 -5.39 -15.91
N GLU A 81 -8.92 -4.75 -17.01
CA GLU A 81 -8.45 -3.42 -17.31
C GLU A 81 -8.93 -2.46 -16.22
N SER A 82 -10.18 -2.58 -15.81
CA SER A 82 -10.75 -1.84 -14.68
C SER A 82 -10.07 -2.20 -13.33
N SER A 83 -9.66 -3.46 -13.12
CA SER A 83 -8.92 -3.87 -11.93
C SER A 83 -7.51 -3.31 -11.89
N LEU A 84 -6.77 -3.30 -13.02
CA LEU A 84 -5.44 -2.71 -13.11
C LEU A 84 -5.47 -1.19 -12.91
N ILE A 85 -6.45 -0.51 -13.50
CA ILE A 85 -6.66 0.93 -13.30
C ILE A 85 -6.96 1.23 -11.84
N LEU A 86 -7.79 0.43 -11.20
CA LEU A 86 -8.07 0.59 -9.77
C LEU A 86 -6.81 0.39 -8.93
N GLN A 87 -6.02 -0.65 -9.20
CA GLN A 87 -4.77 -0.91 -8.48
C GLN A 87 -3.77 0.25 -8.62
N GLN A 88 -3.67 0.83 -9.81
CA GLN A 88 -2.83 2.00 -10.02
C GLN A 88 -3.32 3.20 -9.21
N ARG A 89 -4.61 3.47 -9.19
CA ARG A 89 -5.21 4.55 -8.38
C ARG A 89 -5.02 4.30 -6.89
N VAL A 90 -5.19 3.07 -6.44
CA VAL A 90 -4.94 2.68 -5.04
C VAL A 90 -3.49 2.96 -4.66
N ARG A 91 -2.52 2.58 -5.52
CA ARG A 91 -1.11 2.91 -5.32
C ARG A 91 -0.89 4.41 -5.21
N GLU A 92 -1.47 5.22 -6.10
CA GLU A 92 -1.36 6.68 -6.06
C GLU A 92 -1.85 7.25 -4.72
N VAL A 93 -2.99 6.76 -4.21
CA VAL A 93 -3.51 7.18 -2.90
C VAL A 93 -2.57 6.78 -1.76
N TYR A 94 -1.92 5.61 -1.82
CA TYR A 94 -0.90 5.24 -0.84
C TYR A 94 0.29 6.19 -0.87
N LEU A 95 0.79 6.55 -2.05
CA LEU A 95 1.89 7.50 -2.21
C LEU A 95 1.53 8.89 -1.68
N GLU A 96 0.29 9.35 -1.91
CA GLU A 96 -0.22 10.62 -1.36
C GLU A 96 -0.22 10.62 0.18
N GLN A 97 -0.41 9.47 0.83
CA GLN A 97 -0.48 9.38 2.29
C GLN A 97 0.85 9.72 2.97
N GLU A 98 2.00 9.45 2.34
CA GLU A 98 3.30 9.78 2.91
C GLU A 98 3.49 11.28 3.13
N ALA A 99 2.98 12.11 2.23
CA ALA A 99 3.01 13.57 2.37
C ALA A 99 2.02 14.11 3.40
N LEU A 100 1.03 13.30 3.82
CA LEU A 100 -0.07 13.72 4.69
C LEU A 100 0.03 13.18 6.12
N ASP A 101 0.94 12.23 6.39
CA ASP A 101 1.09 11.59 7.69
C ASP A 101 2.55 11.21 7.95
N ASP A 102 3.14 11.86 8.94
CA ASP A 102 4.53 11.63 9.35
C ASP A 102 4.81 10.22 9.87
N ARG A 103 3.79 9.44 10.17
CA ARG A 103 3.89 8.05 10.59
C ARG A 103 3.74 7.05 9.44
N PHE A 104 3.55 7.55 8.22
CA PHE A 104 3.45 6.73 7.03
C PHE A 104 4.74 6.84 6.22
N ARG A 105 5.28 5.69 5.79
CA ARG A 105 6.49 5.64 4.96
C ARG A 105 6.29 4.70 3.79
N VAL A 106 6.75 5.13 2.65
CA VAL A 106 6.83 4.32 1.43
C VAL A 106 8.19 3.66 1.35
N ILE A 107 8.19 2.36 1.15
CA ILE A 107 9.39 1.56 0.89
C ILE A 107 9.39 1.23 -0.59
N ASP A 108 10.21 1.92 -1.36
CA ASP A 108 10.42 1.58 -2.77
C ASP A 108 11.08 0.21 -2.89
N CYS A 109 10.39 -0.72 -3.54
CA CYS A 109 10.85 -2.09 -3.77
C CYS A 109 11.44 -2.28 -5.18
N SER A 110 11.74 -1.19 -5.89
CA SER A 110 12.29 -1.22 -7.25
C SER A 110 13.81 -1.22 -7.26
N ALA A 111 14.40 -2.05 -8.10
CA ALA A 111 15.79 -1.98 -8.49
C ALA A 111 16.00 -0.90 -9.58
N PRO A 112 17.25 -0.45 -9.83
CA PRO A 112 17.54 0.58 -10.84
C PRO A 112 17.10 0.24 -12.26
N ASP A 113 16.97 -1.04 -12.59
CA ASP A 113 16.48 -1.55 -13.87
C ASP A 113 14.95 -1.67 -13.95
N GLY A 114 14.23 -1.25 -12.88
CA GLY A 114 12.78 -1.35 -12.78
C GLY A 114 12.25 -2.73 -12.39
N SER A 115 13.12 -3.71 -12.12
CA SER A 115 12.74 -4.99 -11.56
C SER A 115 12.45 -4.89 -10.05
N MET A 116 11.89 -5.94 -9.47
CA MET A 116 11.69 -6.00 -8.03
C MET A 116 13.02 -6.33 -7.35
N LEU A 117 13.34 -5.62 -6.28
CA LEU A 117 14.45 -5.94 -5.39
C LEU A 117 14.28 -7.33 -4.77
N ASP A 118 15.39 -7.94 -4.40
CA ASP A 118 15.41 -9.17 -3.61
C ASP A 118 14.86 -8.92 -2.19
N PRO A 119 14.34 -9.97 -1.54
CA PRO A 119 13.72 -9.84 -0.21
C PRO A 119 14.64 -9.27 0.86
N ASP A 120 15.93 -9.60 0.83
CA ASP A 120 16.90 -9.14 1.84
C ASP A 120 17.13 -7.63 1.71
N SER A 121 17.29 -7.13 0.49
CA SER A 121 17.39 -5.68 0.21
C SER A 121 16.13 -4.92 0.65
N ILE A 122 14.94 -5.48 0.44
CA ILE A 122 13.69 -4.89 0.91
C ILE A 122 13.66 -4.88 2.44
N PHE A 123 14.02 -5.99 3.06
CA PHE A 123 14.09 -6.10 4.52
C PHE A 123 15.03 -5.07 5.15
N GLU A 124 16.21 -4.86 4.56
CA GLU A 124 17.14 -3.82 5.02
C GLU A 124 16.55 -2.41 4.94
N ARG A 125 15.77 -2.11 3.89
CA ARG A 125 15.05 -0.83 3.77
C ARG A 125 14.01 -0.68 4.87
N ILE A 126 13.26 -1.73 5.17
CA ILE A 126 12.27 -1.77 6.27
C ILE A 126 12.98 -1.57 7.61
N ALA A 127 14.03 -2.36 7.90
CA ALA A 127 14.77 -2.32 9.14
C ALA A 127 15.29 -0.90 9.43
N ARG A 128 15.87 -0.23 8.44
CA ARG A 128 16.32 1.17 8.57
C ARG A 128 15.23 2.15 8.98
N GLN A 129 13.98 1.95 8.54
CA GLN A 129 12.86 2.82 8.97
C GLN A 129 12.42 2.49 10.40
N VAL A 130 12.37 1.23 10.74
CA VAL A 130 12.00 0.77 12.10
C VAL A 130 13.04 1.20 13.13
N ASP A 131 14.33 1.02 12.83
CA ASP A 131 15.43 1.36 13.73
C ASP A 131 15.49 2.87 14.06
N ARG A 132 15.05 3.72 13.12
CA ARG A 132 14.93 5.17 13.38
C ARG A 132 13.84 5.51 14.40
N MET A 133 12.85 4.66 14.55
CA MET A 133 11.71 4.86 15.45
C MET A 133 11.93 4.20 16.81
N LEU A 134 12.66 3.08 16.83
CA LEU A 134 12.98 2.38 18.06
C LEU A 134 14.29 2.97 18.63
N PRO A 135 14.26 3.55 19.85
CA PRO A 135 15.51 3.90 20.51
C PRO A 135 16.30 2.60 20.70
N LEU A 136 17.51 2.57 20.13
CA LEU A 136 18.44 1.46 20.39
C LEU A 136 18.63 1.34 21.89
N PRO A 137 18.54 0.12 22.48
CA PRO A 137 18.84 -0.07 23.87
C PRO A 137 20.28 0.40 24.12
N GLU A 138 20.45 1.36 25.03
CA GLU A 138 21.76 1.81 25.48
C GLU A 138 22.52 0.59 26.00
N GLY A 139 23.53 0.12 25.28
CA GLY A 139 24.46 -0.87 25.77
C GLY A 139 24.63 -2.15 24.96
N LYS A 140 24.83 -2.07 23.67
CA LYS A 140 25.60 -3.09 22.90
C LYS A 140 26.32 -2.40 21.75
N ARG A 141 27.45 -1.81 22.05
CA ARG A 141 28.54 -1.60 21.09
C ARG A 141 29.61 -2.66 21.31
#